data_764d3249f76199a7d389045c0cb89135
#
_entry.id   764d3249f76199a7d389045c0cb89135
#
_cell.length_a   1.000
_cell.length_b   1.000
_cell.length_c   1.000
_cell.angle_alpha   90.00
_cell.angle_beta   90.00
_cell.angle_gamma   90.00
#
_symmetry.space_group_name_H-M   'P 1'
#
loop_
_entity.id
_entity.type
_entity.pdbx_description
1 polymer ?
#
loop_
_entity_poly.entity_id
_entity_poly.type
_entity_poly.pdbx_seq_one_letter_code
_entity_poly.pdbx_strand_id
1 'polypeptide(L)'
;MYGNEEAVGEGVRRGMEAYGIPREDIFVITKIYPSQFSEPEAAIDMALQKLDIGYIDMMLLHHPGANDVKAYKVMEQYVEAGKIHSLGLSNWYVEELTEFLPQVDITPALVQNEIHPYYQEQDVVPFIQNQGVVVQCWYPLGGRGYTSELLGNDTLKTIAASHGVSAAQVILRWDLQRGIVVIPGSSNPEHIRENLDLFGFQLRSCA
;
A
#
# COMPACT_ATOMS: atom_id res chain seq x y z
N MET A 1 7.57 8.82 9.86
CA MET A 1 7.05 7.91 10.90
C MET A 1 7.92 6.67 11.03
N TYR A 2 8.19 5.96 9.95
CA TYR A 2 9.00 4.72 10.00
C TYR A 2 10.49 4.99 10.20
N GLY A 3 10.98 6.18 9.85
CA GLY A 3 12.39 6.58 10.01
C GLY A 3 13.37 5.75 9.16
N ASN A 4 12.88 5.17 8.07
CA ASN A 4 13.64 4.25 7.22
C ASN A 4 13.80 4.71 5.76
N GLU A 5 13.41 5.94 5.43
CA GLU A 5 13.49 6.47 4.06
C GLU A 5 14.93 6.43 3.51
N GLU A 6 15.92 6.75 4.33
CA GLU A 6 17.34 6.70 3.92
C GLU A 6 17.77 5.27 3.56
N ALA A 7 17.39 4.29 4.40
CA ALA A 7 17.70 2.89 4.15
C ALA A 7 16.96 2.33 2.93
N VAL A 8 15.71 2.77 2.71
CA VAL A 8 14.94 2.39 1.52
C VAL A 8 15.60 2.98 0.28
N GLY A 9 15.95 4.27 0.27
CA GLY A 9 16.64 4.92 -0.83
C GLY A 9 17.98 4.26 -1.16
N GLU A 10 18.78 3.93 -0.15
CA GLU A 10 20.02 3.16 -0.33
C GLU A 10 19.74 1.79 -0.96
N GLY A 11 18.74 1.07 -0.46
CA GLY A 11 18.35 -0.24 -0.99
C GLY A 11 17.93 -0.17 -2.46
N VAL A 12 17.17 0.85 -2.85
CA VAL A 12 16.76 1.11 -4.25
C VAL A 12 18.00 1.37 -5.12
N ARG A 13 18.87 2.31 -4.75
CA ARG A 13 20.09 2.63 -5.52
C ARG A 13 21.01 1.43 -5.69
N ARG A 14 21.20 0.66 -4.61
CA ARG A 14 22.01 -0.57 -4.66
C ARG A 14 21.39 -1.64 -5.55
N GLY A 15 20.07 -1.79 -5.51
CA GLY A 15 19.34 -2.72 -6.37
C GLY A 15 19.48 -2.34 -7.85
N MET A 16 19.31 -1.06 -8.17
CA MET A 16 19.53 -0.52 -9.53
C MET A 16 20.94 -0.81 -10.03
N GLU A 17 21.96 -0.53 -9.23
CA GLU A 17 23.36 -0.75 -9.59
C GLU A 17 23.68 -2.24 -9.74
N ALA A 18 23.28 -3.07 -8.79
CA ALA A 18 23.64 -4.49 -8.73
C ALA A 18 22.97 -5.34 -9.82
N TYR A 19 21.76 -4.96 -10.23
CA TYR A 19 20.94 -5.76 -11.15
C TYR A 19 20.63 -5.04 -12.47
N GLY A 20 21.11 -3.83 -12.67
CA GLY A 20 20.84 -3.04 -13.87
C GLY A 20 19.37 -2.68 -14.05
N ILE A 21 18.63 -2.53 -12.94
CA ILE A 21 17.19 -2.18 -12.98
C ILE A 21 17.08 -0.66 -13.16
N PRO A 22 16.39 -0.18 -14.22
CA PRO A 22 16.17 1.25 -14.39
C PRO A 22 15.24 1.79 -13.29
N ARG A 23 15.39 3.08 -12.95
CA ARG A 23 14.61 3.71 -11.86
C ARG A 23 13.09 3.63 -12.10
N GLU A 24 12.67 3.74 -13.33
CA GLU A 24 11.27 3.67 -13.75
C GLU A 24 10.62 2.30 -13.56
N ASP A 25 11.40 1.24 -13.38
CA ASP A 25 10.88 -0.10 -13.10
C ASP A 25 10.69 -0.36 -11.59
N ILE A 26 11.03 0.63 -10.74
CA ILE A 26 10.88 0.52 -9.29
C ILE A 26 9.83 1.52 -8.81
N PHE A 27 8.77 1.01 -8.20
CA PHE A 27 7.66 1.82 -7.68
C PHE A 27 7.81 2.03 -6.17
N VAL A 28 8.11 3.26 -5.75
CA VAL A 28 8.34 3.62 -4.34
C VAL A 28 7.18 4.43 -3.79
N ILE A 29 6.57 3.93 -2.73
CA ILE A 29 5.50 4.60 -1.99
C ILE A 29 6.04 5.08 -0.65
N THR A 30 5.81 6.35 -0.32
CA THR A 30 6.03 6.89 1.01
C THR A 30 4.81 7.67 1.49
N LYS A 31 4.84 8.14 2.74
CA LYS A 31 3.69 8.79 3.37
C LYS A 31 4.12 10.00 4.19
N ILE A 32 3.23 11.01 4.29
CA ILE A 32 3.32 12.05 5.31
C ILE A 32 2.27 11.80 6.39
N TYR A 33 2.63 12.08 7.62
CA TYR A 33 1.81 11.81 8.81
C TYR A 33 1.00 13.05 9.23
N PRO A 34 -0.17 12.93 9.89
CA PRO A 34 -0.99 14.07 10.29
C PRO A 34 -0.26 15.19 11.03
N SER A 35 0.74 14.84 11.86
CA SER A 35 1.58 15.84 12.55
C SER A 35 2.43 16.72 11.61
N GLN A 36 2.53 16.35 10.32
CA GLN A 36 3.30 17.07 9.29
C GLN A 36 2.39 17.89 8.36
N PHE A 37 1.06 17.78 8.48
CA PHE A 37 0.11 18.46 7.59
C PHE A 37 0.07 19.98 7.75
N SER A 38 0.63 20.51 8.82
CA SER A 38 0.79 21.98 8.99
C SER A 38 1.89 22.56 8.11
N GLU A 39 2.94 21.77 7.83
CA GLU A 39 4.12 22.15 7.05
C GLU A 39 4.43 21.05 6.01
N PRO A 40 3.53 20.80 5.06
CA PRO A 40 3.63 19.66 4.15
C PRO A 40 4.81 19.78 3.19
N GLU A 41 5.18 20.99 2.75
CA GLU A 41 6.35 21.22 1.90
C GLU A 41 7.63 20.70 2.55
N ALA A 42 7.86 21.07 3.82
CA ALA A 42 9.05 20.63 4.56
C ALA A 42 9.09 19.08 4.71
N ALA A 43 7.93 18.47 4.92
CA ALA A 43 7.82 17.01 5.03
C ALA A 43 8.11 16.29 3.70
N ILE A 44 7.60 16.83 2.59
CA ILE A 44 7.81 16.26 1.24
C ILE A 44 9.28 16.42 0.83
N ASP A 45 9.85 17.62 0.99
CA ASP A 45 11.24 17.87 0.66
C ASP A 45 12.20 16.99 1.47
N MET A 46 11.90 16.77 2.76
CA MET A 46 12.66 15.86 3.61
C MET A 46 12.56 14.41 3.11
N ALA A 47 11.38 13.96 2.68
CA ALA A 47 11.21 12.60 2.14
C ALA A 47 11.98 12.43 0.82
N LEU A 48 11.93 13.40 -0.09
CA LEU A 48 12.71 13.41 -1.33
C LEU A 48 14.21 13.38 -1.07
N GLN A 49 14.68 14.20 -0.12
CA GLN A 49 16.10 14.26 0.26
C GLN A 49 16.58 12.93 0.87
N LYS A 50 15.80 12.33 1.76
CA LYS A 50 16.19 11.08 2.43
C LYS A 50 16.16 9.88 1.50
N LEU A 51 15.16 9.78 0.65
CA LEU A 51 15.08 8.71 -0.35
C LEU A 51 16.21 8.85 -1.40
N ASP A 52 16.49 10.07 -1.86
CA ASP A 52 17.55 10.37 -2.85
C ASP A 52 17.52 9.42 -4.07
N ILE A 53 16.32 9.31 -4.68
CA ILE A 53 16.04 8.42 -5.82
C ILE A 53 15.45 9.17 -7.02
N GLY A 54 15.58 10.50 -7.03
CA GLY A 54 15.13 11.39 -8.09
C GLY A 54 13.69 11.88 -7.93
N TYR A 55 12.73 10.99 -7.81
CA TYR A 55 11.31 11.27 -7.63
C TYR A 55 10.65 10.20 -6.75
N ILE A 56 9.45 10.48 -6.27
CA ILE A 56 8.59 9.54 -5.55
C ILE A 56 7.47 9.10 -6.48
N ASP A 57 7.27 7.79 -6.66
CA ASP A 57 6.22 7.27 -7.55
C ASP A 57 4.83 7.53 -6.98
N MET A 58 4.67 7.37 -5.66
CA MET A 58 3.41 7.68 -5.00
C MET A 58 3.63 8.19 -3.58
N MET A 59 2.91 9.24 -3.22
CA MET A 59 2.87 9.75 -1.85
C MET A 59 1.47 9.67 -1.28
N LEU A 60 1.34 9.17 -0.06
CA LEU A 60 0.06 9.03 0.63
C LEU A 60 -0.05 9.99 1.81
N LEU A 61 -1.26 10.51 2.07
CA LEU A 61 -1.63 10.95 3.41
C LEU A 61 -1.85 9.72 4.28
N HIS A 62 -1.17 9.63 5.44
CA HIS A 62 -1.12 8.40 6.24
C HIS A 62 -2.40 8.11 7.02
N HIS A 63 -3.10 9.14 7.47
CA HIS A 63 -4.41 9.09 8.13
C HIS A 63 -5.17 10.39 7.86
N PRO A 64 -6.51 10.40 7.99
CA PRO A 64 -7.26 11.64 8.08
C PRO A 64 -6.76 12.52 9.23
N GLY A 65 -6.84 13.83 9.09
CA GLY A 65 -6.44 14.72 10.15
C GLY A 65 -6.62 16.20 9.82
N ALA A 66 -6.42 17.06 10.80
CA ALA A 66 -6.48 18.48 10.56
C ALA A 66 -5.50 18.91 9.46
N ASN A 67 -5.95 19.75 8.53
CA ASN A 67 -5.22 20.23 7.37
C ASN A 67 -4.89 19.18 6.29
N ASP A 68 -5.53 18.02 6.27
CA ASP A 68 -5.31 16.98 5.27
C ASP A 68 -5.57 17.47 3.83
N VAL A 69 -6.68 18.18 3.58
CA VAL A 69 -6.96 18.81 2.28
C VAL A 69 -5.88 19.81 1.89
N LYS A 70 -5.40 20.63 2.85
CA LYS A 70 -4.30 21.58 2.60
C LYS A 70 -3.02 20.83 2.22
N ALA A 71 -2.68 19.79 2.98
CA ALA A 71 -1.49 18.98 2.73
C ALA A 71 -1.58 18.27 1.37
N TYR A 72 -2.76 17.76 1.02
CA TYR A 72 -2.97 17.11 -0.27
C TYR A 72 -2.82 18.09 -1.44
N LYS A 73 -3.35 19.31 -1.33
CA LYS A 73 -3.17 20.36 -2.35
C LYS A 73 -1.71 20.78 -2.54
N VAL A 74 -0.92 20.72 -1.51
CA VAL A 74 0.55 20.90 -1.65
C VAL A 74 1.15 19.71 -2.40
N MET A 75 0.74 18.47 -2.07
CA MET A 75 1.20 17.28 -2.83
C MET A 75 0.84 17.37 -4.32
N GLU A 76 -0.32 17.93 -4.68
CA GLU A 76 -0.73 18.18 -6.08
C GLU A 76 0.28 19.08 -6.80
N GLN A 77 0.78 20.13 -6.15
CA GLN A 77 1.82 21.00 -6.71
C GLN A 77 3.14 20.25 -6.97
N TYR A 78 3.48 19.28 -6.12
CA TYR A 78 4.65 18.43 -6.33
C TYR A 78 4.45 17.43 -7.46
N VAL A 79 3.21 17.04 -7.76
CA VAL A 79 2.88 16.27 -8.97
C VAL A 79 3.08 17.14 -10.21
N GLU A 80 2.57 18.36 -10.22
CA GLU A 80 2.78 19.31 -11.34
C GLU A 80 4.27 19.60 -11.58
N ALA A 81 5.06 19.64 -10.51
CA ALA A 81 6.53 19.80 -10.57
C ALA A 81 7.28 18.53 -10.99
N GLY A 82 6.61 17.39 -11.19
CA GLY A 82 7.22 16.12 -11.56
C GLY A 82 8.07 15.46 -10.46
N LYS A 83 7.94 15.91 -9.20
CA LYS A 83 8.66 15.35 -8.06
C LYS A 83 7.94 14.18 -7.41
N ILE A 84 6.63 14.11 -7.57
CA ILE A 84 5.76 13.00 -7.20
C ILE A 84 4.95 12.63 -8.44
N HIS A 85 4.79 11.34 -8.73
CA HIS A 85 4.06 10.92 -9.93
C HIS A 85 2.58 10.65 -9.68
N SER A 86 2.21 10.21 -8.47
CA SER A 86 0.82 9.93 -8.11
C SER A 86 0.56 10.13 -6.63
N LEU A 87 -0.71 10.35 -6.29
CA LEU A 87 -1.16 10.59 -4.93
C LEU A 87 -2.12 9.52 -4.46
N GLY A 88 -2.16 9.31 -3.15
CA GLY A 88 -3.10 8.39 -2.53
C GLY A 88 -3.36 8.72 -1.07
N LEU A 89 -4.20 7.91 -0.47
CA LEU A 89 -4.65 8.03 0.91
C LEU A 89 -4.39 6.73 1.67
N SER A 90 -4.30 6.78 2.99
CA SER A 90 -4.19 5.59 3.83
C SER A 90 -5.05 5.74 5.09
N ASN A 91 -5.84 4.71 5.39
CA ASN A 91 -6.81 4.73 6.48
C ASN A 91 -7.97 5.73 6.29
N TRP A 92 -8.44 5.88 5.06
CA TRP A 92 -9.66 6.59 4.71
C TRP A 92 -10.79 5.60 4.43
N TYR A 93 -11.97 5.88 4.99
CA TYR A 93 -13.16 5.07 4.89
C TYR A 93 -14.26 5.85 4.14
N VAL A 94 -15.47 5.31 4.07
CA VAL A 94 -16.55 5.88 3.24
C VAL A 94 -16.88 7.32 3.62
N GLU A 95 -16.97 7.62 4.92
CA GLU A 95 -17.34 8.94 5.42
C GLU A 95 -16.27 9.97 5.07
N GLU A 96 -15.01 9.70 5.44
CA GLU A 96 -13.89 10.59 5.16
C GLU A 96 -13.68 10.80 3.66
N LEU A 97 -13.79 9.73 2.85
CA LEU A 97 -13.67 9.85 1.40
C LEU A 97 -14.77 10.70 0.77
N THR A 98 -16.00 10.55 1.25
CA THR A 98 -17.15 11.33 0.77
C THR A 98 -16.96 12.82 1.01
N GLU A 99 -16.39 13.18 2.16
CA GLU A 99 -16.10 14.57 2.50
C GLU A 99 -14.85 15.11 1.79
N PHE A 100 -13.83 14.29 1.61
CA PHE A 100 -12.51 14.70 1.10
C PHE A 100 -12.48 14.85 -0.42
N LEU A 101 -12.99 13.88 -1.17
CA LEU A 101 -12.85 13.82 -2.64
C LEU A 101 -13.36 15.07 -3.37
N PRO A 102 -14.48 15.73 -2.96
CA PRO A 102 -14.92 16.95 -3.62
C PRO A 102 -14.02 18.19 -3.40
N GLN A 103 -13.05 18.11 -2.51
CA GLN A 103 -12.21 19.24 -2.10
C GLN A 103 -10.82 19.25 -2.77
N VAL A 104 -10.49 18.21 -3.54
CA VAL A 104 -9.18 18.02 -4.18
C VAL A 104 -9.29 18.04 -5.70
N ASP A 105 -8.22 18.42 -6.39
CA ASP A 105 -8.21 18.56 -7.85
C ASP A 105 -7.71 17.28 -8.54
N ILE A 106 -6.77 16.56 -7.90
CA ILE A 106 -6.27 15.26 -8.36
C ILE A 106 -6.93 14.16 -7.53
N THR A 107 -7.77 13.34 -8.17
CA THR A 107 -8.34 12.15 -7.51
C THR A 107 -7.23 11.22 -7.04
N PRO A 108 -7.26 10.73 -5.78
CA PRO A 108 -6.30 9.74 -5.33
C PRO A 108 -6.30 8.51 -6.24
N ALA A 109 -5.11 8.06 -6.66
CA ALA A 109 -5.00 6.86 -7.48
C ALA A 109 -5.17 5.57 -6.64
N LEU A 110 -4.95 5.66 -5.32
CA LEU A 110 -4.94 4.52 -4.42
C LEU A 110 -5.42 4.91 -3.02
N VAL A 111 -6.18 4.00 -2.39
CA VAL A 111 -6.46 4.04 -0.94
C VAL A 111 -5.90 2.77 -0.31
N GLN A 112 -5.05 2.95 0.72
CA GLN A 112 -4.40 1.87 1.45
C GLN A 112 -5.02 1.70 2.83
N ASN A 113 -5.76 0.61 3.04
CA ASN A 113 -6.45 0.29 4.31
C ASN A 113 -6.03 -1.07 4.87
N GLU A 114 -6.34 -1.34 6.15
CA GLU A 114 -6.21 -2.68 6.71
C GLU A 114 -7.23 -3.61 6.05
N ILE A 115 -6.75 -4.71 5.46
CA ILE A 115 -7.64 -5.73 4.89
C ILE A 115 -6.98 -7.10 5.07
N HIS A 116 -7.74 -8.04 5.62
CA HIS A 116 -7.37 -9.45 5.76
C HIS A 116 -8.64 -10.29 6.04
N PRO A 117 -8.61 -11.62 6.03
CA PRO A 117 -9.82 -12.44 6.19
C PRO A 117 -10.69 -12.14 7.41
N TYR A 118 -10.13 -11.62 8.50
CA TYR A 118 -10.90 -11.20 9.69
C TYR A 118 -11.31 -9.72 9.68
N TYR A 119 -10.83 -8.95 8.69
CA TYR A 119 -11.16 -7.54 8.52
C TYR A 119 -11.32 -7.23 7.03
N GLN A 120 -12.49 -7.56 6.49
CA GLN A 120 -12.69 -7.66 5.04
C GLN A 120 -13.11 -6.36 4.35
N GLU A 121 -13.57 -5.37 5.11
CA GLU A 121 -14.03 -4.07 4.61
C GLU A 121 -15.04 -4.19 3.44
N GLN A 122 -16.10 -5.00 3.65
CA GLN A 122 -17.06 -5.42 2.61
C GLN A 122 -17.81 -4.25 1.97
N ASP A 123 -17.99 -3.13 2.69
CA ASP A 123 -18.66 -1.94 2.19
C ASP A 123 -17.64 -0.91 1.64
N VAL A 124 -16.46 -0.81 2.27
CA VAL A 124 -15.43 0.19 1.95
C VAL A 124 -14.71 -0.16 0.65
N VAL A 125 -14.33 -1.43 0.46
CA VAL A 125 -13.60 -1.86 -0.74
C VAL A 125 -14.41 -1.59 -2.02
N PRO A 126 -15.68 -2.02 -2.14
CA PRO A 126 -16.48 -1.70 -3.32
C PRO A 126 -16.72 -0.20 -3.49
N PHE A 127 -16.89 0.55 -2.40
CA PHE A 127 -17.05 2.00 -2.46
C PHE A 127 -15.82 2.66 -3.13
N ILE A 128 -14.61 2.32 -2.70
CA ILE A 128 -13.38 2.87 -3.26
C ILE A 128 -13.22 2.45 -4.74
N GLN A 129 -13.43 1.17 -5.05
CA GLN A 129 -13.30 0.63 -6.40
C GLN A 129 -14.30 1.28 -7.37
N ASN A 130 -15.53 1.59 -6.93
CA ASN A 130 -16.53 2.27 -7.73
C ASN A 130 -16.17 3.73 -8.07
N GLN A 131 -15.24 4.34 -7.32
CA GLN A 131 -14.66 5.65 -7.67
C GLN A 131 -13.53 5.54 -8.72
N GLY A 132 -13.20 4.34 -9.19
CA GLY A 132 -12.07 4.10 -10.07
C GLY A 132 -10.71 4.13 -9.36
N VAL A 133 -10.71 4.04 -8.04
CA VAL A 133 -9.52 4.11 -7.18
C VAL A 133 -9.05 2.70 -6.80
N VAL A 134 -7.75 2.48 -6.85
CA VAL A 134 -7.14 1.19 -6.46
C VAL A 134 -7.18 1.02 -4.95
N VAL A 135 -7.56 -0.17 -4.49
CA VAL A 135 -7.45 -0.55 -3.07
C VAL A 135 -6.16 -1.31 -2.85
N GLN A 136 -5.40 -0.91 -1.84
CA GLN A 136 -4.21 -1.63 -1.38
C GLN A 136 -4.38 -2.01 0.09
N CYS A 137 -3.99 -3.23 0.45
CA CYS A 137 -4.09 -3.66 1.84
C CYS A 137 -2.74 -3.60 2.56
N TRP A 138 -2.74 -2.97 3.74
CA TRP A 138 -1.70 -3.18 4.73
C TRP A 138 -2.14 -4.28 5.70
N TYR A 139 -1.19 -4.99 6.30
CA TYR A 139 -1.42 -6.19 7.12
C TYR A 139 -2.25 -7.29 6.44
N PRO A 140 -1.99 -7.66 5.18
CA PRO A 140 -2.76 -8.72 4.51
C PRO A 140 -2.76 -10.04 5.26
N LEU A 141 -1.73 -10.31 6.05
CA LEU A 141 -1.59 -11.51 6.89
C LEU A 141 -2.00 -11.29 8.34
N GLY A 142 -2.85 -10.26 8.65
CA GLY A 142 -3.45 -10.04 9.95
C GLY A 142 -2.59 -9.29 10.98
N GLY A 143 -1.44 -8.76 10.60
CA GLY A 143 -0.65 -7.84 11.41
C GLY A 143 -0.40 -8.26 12.86
N ARG A 144 -0.31 -7.28 13.74
CA ARG A 144 -0.04 -7.53 15.17
C ARG A 144 -1.22 -8.20 15.85
N GLY A 145 -1.03 -9.47 16.23
CA GLY A 145 -1.98 -10.26 17.02
C GLY A 145 -2.73 -11.31 16.23
N TYR A 146 -3.00 -11.14 14.94
CA TYR A 146 -3.80 -12.09 14.16
C TYR A 146 -2.99 -12.99 13.21
N THR A 147 -1.73 -12.67 12.92
CA THR A 147 -0.92 -13.42 11.94
C THR A 147 -0.84 -14.93 12.28
N SER A 148 -0.53 -15.28 13.52
CA SER A 148 -0.43 -16.68 13.93
C SER A 148 -1.76 -17.41 13.86
N GLU A 149 -2.86 -16.74 14.20
CA GLU A 149 -4.20 -17.29 14.15
C GLU A 149 -4.65 -17.51 12.70
N LEU A 150 -4.46 -16.50 11.82
CA LEU A 150 -4.78 -16.61 10.40
C LEU A 150 -3.99 -17.73 9.72
N LEU A 151 -2.67 -17.74 9.87
CA LEU A 151 -1.82 -18.77 9.27
C LEU A 151 -2.05 -20.15 9.89
N GLY A 152 -2.55 -20.19 11.14
CA GLY A 152 -2.95 -21.38 11.85
C GLY A 152 -4.35 -21.90 11.54
N ASN A 153 -5.18 -21.14 10.85
CA ASN A 153 -6.59 -21.47 10.59
C ASN A 153 -6.74 -22.74 9.73
N ASP A 154 -7.53 -23.71 10.20
CA ASP A 154 -7.66 -25.02 9.56
C ASP A 154 -8.33 -24.94 8.19
N THR A 155 -9.26 -24.01 7.96
CA THR A 155 -9.88 -23.78 6.65
C THR A 155 -8.84 -23.29 5.65
N LEU A 156 -8.03 -22.30 6.04
CA LEU A 156 -6.96 -21.77 5.17
C LEU A 156 -5.90 -22.84 4.88
N LYS A 157 -5.52 -23.67 5.85
CA LYS A 157 -4.60 -24.79 5.66
C LYS A 157 -5.15 -25.85 4.71
N THR A 158 -6.45 -26.15 4.81
CA THR A 158 -7.11 -27.10 3.93
C THR A 158 -7.11 -26.59 2.49
N ILE A 159 -7.44 -25.33 2.27
CA ILE A 159 -7.38 -24.70 0.95
C ILE A 159 -5.94 -24.70 0.43
N ALA A 160 -4.98 -24.30 1.25
CA ALA A 160 -3.57 -24.27 0.91
C ALA A 160 -3.06 -25.66 0.46
N ALA A 161 -3.39 -26.71 1.22
CA ALA A 161 -3.03 -28.09 0.88
C ALA A 161 -3.63 -28.55 -0.45
N SER A 162 -4.88 -28.14 -0.76
CA SER A 162 -5.52 -28.50 -2.04
C SER A 162 -4.86 -27.87 -3.27
N HIS A 163 -4.13 -26.78 -3.08
CA HIS A 163 -3.40 -26.06 -4.14
C HIS A 163 -1.88 -26.29 -4.07
N GLY A 164 -1.36 -26.96 -3.05
CA GLY A 164 0.08 -27.15 -2.85
C GLY A 164 0.85 -25.87 -2.52
N VAL A 165 0.18 -24.92 -1.85
CA VAL A 165 0.72 -23.60 -1.49
C VAL A 165 0.65 -23.35 0.02
N SER A 166 1.19 -22.24 0.52
CA SER A 166 1.08 -21.86 1.94
C SER A 166 -0.24 -21.12 2.23
N ALA A 167 -0.65 -21.10 3.50
CA ALA A 167 -1.81 -20.31 3.93
C ALA A 167 -1.61 -18.81 3.67
N ALA A 168 -0.38 -18.31 3.74
CA ALA A 168 -0.05 -16.94 3.38
C ALA A 168 -0.36 -16.67 1.88
N GLN A 169 0.06 -17.56 0.99
CA GLN A 169 -0.24 -17.44 -0.43
C GLN A 169 -1.75 -17.48 -0.71
N VAL A 170 -2.51 -18.31 0.01
CA VAL A 170 -3.98 -18.33 -0.10
C VAL A 170 -4.59 -16.98 0.24
N ILE A 171 -4.18 -16.38 1.36
CA ILE A 171 -4.69 -15.06 1.79
C ILE A 171 -4.34 -13.98 0.77
N LEU A 172 -3.07 -13.91 0.36
CA LEU A 172 -2.62 -12.92 -0.61
C LEU A 172 -3.32 -13.08 -1.97
N ARG A 173 -3.53 -14.33 -2.41
CA ARG A 173 -4.26 -14.62 -3.66
C ARG A 173 -5.73 -14.24 -3.55
N TRP A 174 -6.36 -14.45 -2.40
CA TRP A 174 -7.73 -14.03 -2.13
C TRP A 174 -7.91 -12.51 -2.29
N ASP A 175 -7.01 -11.70 -1.72
CA ASP A 175 -7.04 -10.26 -1.90
C ASP A 175 -6.84 -9.85 -3.37
N LEU A 176 -5.84 -10.44 -4.05
CA LEU A 176 -5.60 -10.17 -5.47
C LEU A 176 -6.82 -10.49 -6.36
N GLN A 177 -7.55 -11.58 -6.06
CA GLN A 177 -8.76 -11.94 -6.80
C GLN A 177 -9.95 -11.00 -6.53
N ARG A 178 -9.90 -10.23 -5.45
CA ARG A 178 -10.83 -9.12 -5.15
C ARG A 178 -10.42 -7.79 -5.79
N GLY A 179 -9.33 -7.77 -6.57
CA GLY A 179 -8.78 -6.55 -7.16
C GLY A 179 -8.04 -5.67 -6.15
N ILE A 180 -7.53 -6.26 -5.06
CA ILE A 180 -6.81 -5.55 -3.99
C ILE A 180 -5.31 -5.80 -4.16
N VAL A 181 -4.51 -4.75 -4.15
CA VAL A 181 -3.04 -4.83 -4.17
C VAL A 181 -2.54 -5.19 -2.77
N VAL A 182 -1.66 -6.17 -2.68
CA VAL A 182 -1.10 -6.66 -1.41
C VAL A 182 0.33 -6.17 -1.19
N ILE A 183 0.67 -5.79 0.04
CA ILE A 183 2.02 -5.38 0.44
C ILE A 183 2.53 -6.21 1.63
N PRO A 184 2.71 -7.54 1.48
CA PRO A 184 3.22 -8.38 2.54
C PRO A 184 4.68 -8.04 2.83
N GLY A 185 5.01 -7.88 4.11
CA GLY A 185 6.38 -7.66 4.57
C GLY A 185 6.96 -8.92 5.22
N SER A 186 8.23 -9.22 4.95
CA SER A 186 8.98 -10.26 5.67
C SER A 186 10.47 -9.95 5.68
N SER A 187 11.16 -10.40 6.73
CA SER A 187 12.63 -10.45 6.79
C SER A 187 13.19 -11.83 6.39
N ASN A 188 12.33 -12.82 6.18
CA ASN A 188 12.73 -14.16 5.73
C ASN A 188 12.75 -14.20 4.18
N PRO A 189 13.90 -14.47 3.54
CA PRO A 189 14.00 -14.53 2.09
C PRO A 189 13.07 -15.56 1.42
N GLU A 190 12.77 -16.66 2.11
CA GLU A 190 11.85 -17.69 1.58
C GLU A 190 10.42 -17.15 1.53
N HIS A 191 9.95 -16.51 2.59
CA HIS A 191 8.63 -15.88 2.61
C HIS A 191 8.52 -14.76 1.57
N ILE A 192 9.61 -14.00 1.32
CA ILE A 192 9.62 -12.97 0.26
C ILE A 192 9.41 -13.61 -1.12
N ARG A 193 10.04 -14.77 -1.41
CA ARG A 193 9.83 -15.50 -2.65
C ARG A 193 8.40 -16.05 -2.77
N GLU A 194 7.89 -16.66 -1.70
CA GLU A 194 6.51 -17.18 -1.65
C GLU A 194 5.48 -16.08 -1.88
N ASN A 195 5.70 -14.89 -1.32
CA ASN A 195 4.83 -13.72 -1.50
C ASN A 195 4.76 -13.23 -2.96
N LEU A 196 5.71 -13.58 -3.81
CA LEU A 196 5.71 -13.29 -5.25
C LEU A 196 5.06 -14.39 -6.08
N ASP A 197 5.03 -15.64 -5.59
CA ASP A 197 4.49 -16.81 -6.29
C ASP A 197 2.98 -16.98 -6.03
N LEU A 198 2.19 -16.05 -6.56
CA LEU A 198 0.75 -15.94 -6.31
C LEU A 198 -0.11 -16.23 -7.56
N PHE A 199 0.51 -16.40 -8.72
CA PHE A 199 -0.22 -16.44 -9.99
C PHE A 199 -0.36 -17.86 -10.57
N GLY A 200 0.29 -18.84 -9.97
CA GLY A 200 0.25 -20.24 -10.39
C GLY A 200 -1.04 -20.99 -10.05
N PHE A 201 -1.93 -20.40 -9.25
CA PHE A 201 -3.19 -21.02 -8.82
C PHE A 201 -4.33 -20.00 -8.75
N GLN A 202 -5.56 -20.49 -8.69
CA GLN A 202 -6.76 -19.66 -8.56
C GLN A 202 -7.69 -20.25 -7.52
N LEU A 203 -8.14 -19.39 -6.58
CA LEU A 203 -9.18 -19.76 -5.63
C LEU A 203 -10.53 -19.75 -6.32
N ARG A 204 -11.35 -20.76 -6.07
CA ARG A 204 -12.73 -20.78 -6.58
C ARG A 204 -13.59 -19.88 -5.69
N SER A 205 -14.44 -19.07 -6.29
CA SER A 205 -15.52 -18.42 -5.53
C SER A 205 -16.45 -19.52 -5.03
N CYS A 206 -16.70 -19.56 -3.72
CA CYS A 206 -17.87 -20.27 -3.22
C CYS A 206 -19.10 -19.53 -3.75
N ALA A 207 -19.91 -20.20 -4.57
CA ALA A 207 -21.20 -19.71 -5.03
C ALA A 207 -22.18 -19.57 -3.86
#